data_06afbc477c153e14379b5f9bda1bbc52
#
_entry.id   06afbc477c153e14379b5f9bda1bbc52
#
_cell.length_a   1.000
_cell.length_b   1.000
_cell.length_c   1.000
_cell.angle_alpha   90.00
_cell.angle_beta   90.00
_cell.angle_gamma   90.00
#
_symmetry.space_group_name_H-M   'P 1'
#
loop_
_entity.id
_entity.type
_entity.pdbx_description
1 polymer ?
#
loop_
_entity_poly.entity_id
_entity_poly.type
_entity_poly.pdbx_seq_one_letter_code
_entity_poly.pdbx_strand_id
1 'polypeptide(L)' 'MKESKITEEEISTLINERLKAKKEKNYTKADEIRNLLNEKGIELIDQSKEITTWIRI' A
#
# COMPACT_ATOMS: atom_id res chain seq x y z
N MET A 1 7.30 -4.98 -23.51
CA MET A 1 6.48 -4.80 -22.74
C MET A 1 6.85 -4.61 -21.42
N LYS A 2 6.24 -4.00 -20.72
CA LYS A 2 6.54 -3.69 -19.53
C LYS A 2 5.86 -4.41 -18.57
N GLU A 3 6.48 -4.84 -17.58
CA GLU A 3 5.87 -5.53 -16.54
C GLU A 3 5.31 -4.59 -15.61
N SER A 4 4.15 -4.80 -15.19
CA SER A 4 3.55 -3.97 -14.18
C SER A 4 3.50 -4.66 -12.84
N LYS A 5 4.12 -5.82 -12.73
CA LYS A 5 4.07 -6.51 -11.46
C LYS A 5 4.96 -5.84 -10.43
N ILE A 6 4.46 -5.74 -9.21
CA ILE A 6 5.18 -5.16 -8.11
C ILE A 6 5.67 -6.28 -7.22
N THR A 7 6.86 -6.17 -6.69
CA THR A 7 7.42 -7.21 -5.83
C THR A 7 6.88 -7.09 -4.43
N GLU A 8 6.99 -8.18 -3.67
CA GLU A 8 6.53 -8.16 -2.28
C GLU A 8 7.33 -7.16 -1.46
N GLU A 9 8.59 -7.00 -1.79
CA GLU A 9 9.43 -6.04 -1.09
C GLU A 9 8.89 -4.63 -1.28
N GLU A 10 8.53 -4.30 -2.50
CA GLU A 10 7.98 -2.99 -2.77
C GLU A 10 6.64 -2.79 -2.09
N ILE A 11 5.83 -3.85 -2.06
CA ILE A 11 4.56 -3.77 -1.38
C ILE A 11 4.76 -3.49 0.09
N SER A 12 5.68 -4.20 0.73
CA SER A 12 5.95 -3.99 2.14
C SER A 12 6.44 -2.58 2.42
N THR A 13 7.33 -2.08 1.57
CA THR A 13 7.84 -0.72 1.73
C THR A 13 6.71 0.29 1.63
N LEU A 14 5.84 0.12 0.65
CA LEU A 14 4.74 1.07 0.46
C LEU A 14 3.75 0.99 1.60
N ILE A 15 3.49 -0.21 2.12
CA ILE A 15 2.60 -0.35 3.25
C ILE A 15 3.17 0.36 4.47
N ASN A 16 4.47 0.23 4.69
CA ASN A 16 5.12 0.92 5.81
C ASN A 16 5.04 2.43 5.64
N GLU A 17 5.23 2.92 4.43
CA GLU A 17 5.13 4.35 4.18
C GLU A 17 3.71 4.84 4.40
N ARG A 18 2.73 4.03 3.99
CA ARG A 18 1.34 4.39 4.21
C ARG A 18 1.04 4.48 5.71
N LEU A 19 1.53 3.51 6.47
CA LEU A 19 1.30 3.51 7.89
C LEU A 19 1.94 4.74 8.55
N LYS A 20 3.15 5.07 8.12
CA LYS A 20 3.83 6.24 8.65
C LYS A 20 3.06 7.50 8.31
N ALA A 21 2.56 7.60 7.08
CA ALA A 21 1.79 8.76 6.67
C ALA A 21 0.54 8.91 7.53
N LYS A 22 -0.12 7.80 7.84
CA LYS A 22 -1.31 7.84 8.68
C LYS A 22 -0.96 8.30 10.09
N LYS A 23 0.16 7.86 10.61
CA LYS A 23 0.58 8.29 11.94
C LYS A 23 0.87 9.77 11.98
N GLU A 24 1.34 10.32 10.87
CA GLU A 24 1.62 11.75 10.78
C GLU A 24 0.40 12.53 10.33
N LYS A 25 -0.72 11.85 10.19
CA LYS A 25 -1.97 12.44 9.73
C LYS A 25 -1.87 13.00 8.32
N ASN A 26 -0.97 12.43 7.54
CA ASN A 26 -0.82 12.80 6.14
C ASN A 26 -1.66 11.84 5.29
N TYR A 27 -2.96 12.03 5.36
CA TYR A 27 -3.88 11.06 4.75
C TYR A 27 -3.86 11.13 3.24
N THR A 28 -3.51 12.28 2.69
CA THR A 28 -3.39 12.40 1.24
C THR A 28 -2.33 11.45 0.72
N LYS A 29 -1.19 11.42 1.37
CA LYS A 29 -0.12 10.53 0.95
C LYS A 29 -0.51 9.09 1.14
N ALA A 30 -1.17 8.78 2.24
CA ALA A 30 -1.61 7.42 2.49
C ALA A 30 -2.57 6.95 1.39
N ASP A 31 -3.46 7.84 0.96
CA ASP A 31 -4.39 7.51 -0.11
C ASP A 31 -3.66 7.29 -1.43
N GLU A 32 -2.68 8.11 -1.71
CA GLU A 32 -1.91 7.97 -2.94
C GLU A 32 -1.22 6.62 -3.00
N ILE A 33 -0.66 6.19 -1.88
CA ILE A 33 0.01 4.90 -1.83
C ILE A 33 -1.00 3.78 -2.07
N ARG A 34 -2.16 3.88 -1.44
CA ARG A 34 -3.18 2.87 -1.62
C ARG A 34 -3.62 2.79 -3.08
N ASN A 35 -3.81 3.95 -3.70
CA ASN A 35 -4.23 3.98 -5.10
C ASN A 35 -3.15 3.42 -6.01
N LEU A 36 -1.91 3.72 -5.72
CA LEU A 36 -0.81 3.19 -6.51
C LEU A 36 -0.79 1.67 -6.45
N LEU A 37 -0.93 1.11 -5.27
CA LEU A 37 -0.94 -0.34 -5.13
C LEU A 37 -2.15 -0.95 -5.84
N ASN A 38 -3.29 -0.29 -5.75
CA ASN A 38 -4.48 -0.77 -6.41
C ASN A 38 -4.28 -0.84 -7.92
N GLU A 39 -3.61 0.15 -8.48
CA GLU A 39 -3.34 0.15 -9.92
C GLU A 39 -2.44 -0.99 -10.31
N LYS A 40 -1.65 -1.48 -9.40
CA LYS A 40 -0.74 -2.58 -9.68
C LYS A 40 -1.33 -3.94 -9.33
N GLY A 41 -2.62 -3.95 -9.03
CA GLY A 41 -3.31 -5.21 -8.75
C GLY A 41 -3.19 -5.67 -7.32
N ILE A 42 -2.92 -4.77 -6.39
CA ILE A 42 -2.79 -5.11 -4.99
C ILE A 42 -3.89 -4.40 -4.21
N GLU A 43 -4.62 -5.15 -3.43
CA GLU A 43 -5.66 -4.56 -2.57
C GLU A 43 -5.22 -4.67 -1.13
N LEU A 44 -5.23 -3.55 -0.42
CA LEU A 44 -4.84 -3.51 0.97
C LEU A 44 -6.04 -3.77 1.86
N ILE A 45 -5.83 -4.55 2.89
CA ILE A 45 -6.89 -4.89 3.84
C ILE A 45 -6.39 -4.52 5.23
N ASP A 46 -7.05 -3.56 5.86
CA ASP A 46 -6.66 -3.15 7.19
C ASP A 46 -7.26 -4.10 8.21
N GLN A 47 -6.41 -4.82 8.92
CA GLN A 47 -6.87 -5.72 9.96
C GLN A 47 -7.03 -4.98 11.28
N SER A 48 -6.15 -4.03 11.52
CA SER A 48 -6.25 -3.20 12.71
C SER A 48 -5.52 -1.90 12.40
N LYS A 49 -5.36 -1.07 13.41
CA LYS A 49 -4.73 0.22 13.20
C LYS A 49 -3.32 0.10 12.68
N GLU A 50 -2.61 -0.94 13.07
CA GLU A 50 -1.22 -1.08 12.69
C GLU A 50 -0.93 -2.31 11.85
N ILE A 51 -1.94 -3.09 11.55
CA ILE A 51 -1.73 -4.31 10.78
C ILE A 51 -2.50 -4.21 9.48
N THR A 52 -1.76 -4.25 8.39
CA THR A 52 -2.34 -4.21 7.06
C THR A 52 -1.85 -5.43 6.30
N THR A 53 -2.78 -6.16 5.72
CA THR A 53 -2.42 -7.26 4.83
C THR A 53 -2.82 -6.86 3.43
N TRP A 54 -2.51 -7.72 2.47
CA TRP A 54 -2.83 -7.40 1.09
C TRP A 54 -3.07 -8.67 0.33
N ILE A 55 -3.82 -8.54 -0.76
CA ILE A 55 -4.06 -9.64 -1.68
C ILE A 55 -3.81 -9.14 -3.08
N ARG A 56 -3.51 -10.07 -3.96
CA ARG A 56 -3.37 -9.73 -5.38
C ARG A 56 -4.73 -9.92 -6.04
N ILE A 57 -5.10 -8.94 -6.81
CA ILE A 57 -6.39 -8.99 -7.49
C ILE A 57 -6.25 -9.58 -8.87
#